data_62763696511db78b0b76475444f8a8d9
#
_entry.id   62763696511db78b0b76475444f8a8d9
#
_cell.length_a   1.000
_cell.length_b   1.000
_cell.length_c   1.000
_cell.angle_alpha   90.00
_cell.angle_beta   90.00
_cell.angle_gamma   90.00
#
_symmetry.space_group_name_H-M   'P 1'
#
loop_
_entity.id
_entity.type
_entity.pdbx_description
1 polymer ?
#
loop_
_entity_poly.entity_id
_entity_poly.type
_entity_poly.pdbx_seq_one_letter_code
_entity_poly.pdbx_strand_id
1 'polypeptide(L)'
;MDKRNRKKKTVDDTVCEIHKFSGYAVLSNCFVRSTNLGCPAIGLLGRVMDLPPEWNFSKAGLIAICPDGETAIDSALNDLKEWGYLEVVVKMPNENPTGRIQTVYKFYEYSAKDTSIPQYDYELETFTVDNAVLNRVKKDSNFTMVSTALLRNKTIPNKLLGLLLKVRSLPDYWHFSMSGLKAICKEGRTAVHNAVNKLIDMGYLVRTQLLSNESVHNCFEYVYS
;
A
#
# COMPACT_ATOMS: atom_id res chain seq x y z
N MET A 1 46.77 -32.11 12.23
CA MET A 1 45.71 -31.51 13.06
C MET A 1 45.19 -30.30 12.31
N ASP A 2 44.14 -30.52 11.56
CA ASP A 2 43.58 -29.51 10.63
C ASP A 2 42.38 -28.86 11.30
N LYS A 3 42.52 -27.59 11.72
CA LYS A 3 41.46 -26.82 12.33
C LYS A 3 40.59 -26.21 11.22
N ARG A 4 39.49 -26.88 10.86
CA ARG A 4 38.46 -26.38 9.99
C ARG A 4 37.83 -25.12 10.59
N ASN A 5 38.13 -23.99 9.98
CA ASN A 5 37.55 -22.67 10.26
C ASN A 5 36.09 -22.66 9.74
N ARG A 6 35.14 -23.01 10.62
CA ARG A 6 33.70 -22.80 10.32
C ARG A 6 33.42 -21.29 10.40
N LYS A 7 33.35 -20.63 9.26
CA LYS A 7 32.77 -19.29 9.18
C LYS A 7 31.33 -19.34 9.72
N LYS A 8 31.07 -18.65 10.82
CA LYS A 8 29.69 -18.36 11.28
C LYS A 8 29.00 -17.60 10.16
N LYS A 9 27.95 -18.16 9.55
CA LYS A 9 27.01 -17.42 8.72
C LYS A 9 26.37 -16.36 9.59
N THR A 10 26.60 -15.11 9.26
CA THR A 10 25.96 -13.98 9.91
C THR A 10 24.49 -13.90 9.47
N VAL A 11 23.61 -13.51 10.37
CA VAL A 11 22.16 -13.42 10.18
C VAL A 11 21.79 -12.48 9.02
N ASP A 12 22.68 -11.55 8.65
CA ASP A 12 22.50 -10.61 7.54
C ASP A 12 22.40 -11.25 6.15
N ASP A 13 23.10 -12.36 5.90
CA ASP A 13 23.03 -13.05 4.60
C ASP A 13 21.67 -13.69 4.31
N THR A 14 20.91 -14.00 5.35
CA THR A 14 19.58 -14.63 5.22
C THR A 14 18.49 -13.60 4.88
N VAL A 15 18.62 -12.36 5.37
CA VAL A 15 17.66 -11.27 5.10
C VAL A 15 17.78 -10.77 3.66
N CYS A 16 18.99 -10.74 3.09
CA CYS A 16 19.20 -10.38 1.69
C CYS A 16 18.62 -11.39 0.69
N GLU A 17 18.49 -12.67 1.07
CA GLU A 17 17.89 -13.67 0.19
C GLU A 17 16.36 -13.55 0.10
N ILE A 18 15.67 -13.05 1.14
CA ILE A 18 14.23 -12.83 1.13
C ILE A 18 13.83 -11.73 0.13
N HIS A 19 14.68 -10.72 -0.11
CA HIS A 19 14.45 -9.70 -1.13
C HIS A 19 14.58 -10.19 -2.57
N LYS A 20 15.09 -11.39 -2.80
CA LYS A 20 15.22 -12.02 -4.12
C LYS A 20 14.00 -12.81 -4.57
N PHE A 21 12.97 -12.97 -3.74
CA PHE A 21 11.72 -13.57 -4.17
C PHE A 21 10.94 -12.58 -5.04
N SER A 22 11.02 -12.78 -6.36
CA SER A 22 10.13 -12.16 -7.33
C SER A 22 8.68 -12.46 -6.96
N GLY A 23 7.88 -11.45 -6.63
CA GLY A 23 6.45 -11.63 -6.39
C GLY A 23 5.89 -10.94 -5.16
N TYR A 24 6.71 -10.20 -4.39
CA TYR A 24 6.25 -9.41 -3.25
C TYR A 24 6.73 -7.96 -3.34
N ALA A 25 5.82 -7.03 -3.02
CA ALA A 25 6.14 -5.65 -2.73
C ALA A 25 6.21 -5.44 -1.21
N VAL A 26 7.12 -4.58 -0.78
CA VAL A 26 7.27 -4.17 0.62
C VAL A 26 6.74 -2.74 0.73
N LEU A 27 5.61 -2.56 1.40
CA LEU A 27 4.93 -1.28 1.54
C LEU A 27 5.14 -0.71 2.94
N SER A 28 5.43 0.58 3.04
CA SER A 28 5.54 1.26 4.32
C SER A 28 4.19 1.32 5.04
N ASN A 29 4.17 0.96 6.33
CA ASN A 29 2.98 1.10 7.16
C ASN A 29 2.63 2.58 7.43
N CYS A 30 3.50 3.54 7.09
CA CYS A 30 3.21 4.96 7.21
C CYS A 30 1.94 5.34 6.46
N PHE A 31 1.85 5.04 5.15
CA PHE A 31 0.64 5.33 4.40
C PHE A 31 -0.45 4.26 4.56
N VAL A 32 -0.07 2.99 4.73
CA VAL A 32 -1.04 1.89 4.85
C VAL A 32 -1.92 2.05 6.09
N ARG A 33 -1.35 2.49 7.21
CA ARG A 33 -2.06 2.71 8.49
C ARG A 33 -2.65 4.11 8.65
N SER A 34 -2.40 5.03 7.72
CA SER A 34 -2.96 6.38 7.78
C SER A 34 -4.49 6.35 7.97
N THR A 35 -5.01 7.07 8.93
CA THR A 35 -6.45 7.27 9.13
C THR A 35 -6.98 8.50 8.39
N ASN A 36 -6.08 9.34 7.88
CA ASN A 36 -6.39 10.51 7.07
C ASN A 36 -6.58 10.17 5.60
N LEU A 37 -5.88 9.13 5.09
CA LEU A 37 -6.08 8.64 3.73
C LEU A 37 -7.29 7.72 3.63
N GLY A 38 -8.10 7.92 2.60
CA GLY A 38 -9.16 6.98 2.21
C GLY A 38 -8.58 5.67 1.65
N CYS A 39 -9.30 4.57 1.83
CA CYS A 39 -8.91 3.28 1.27
C CYS A 39 -8.65 3.31 -0.25
N PRO A 40 -9.40 4.08 -1.09
CA PRO A 40 -9.07 4.21 -2.51
C PRO A 40 -7.67 4.78 -2.76
N ALA A 41 -7.27 5.78 -1.98
CA ALA A 41 -5.95 6.41 -2.08
C ALA A 41 -4.83 5.45 -1.64
N ILE A 42 -5.03 4.71 -0.56
CA ILE A 42 -4.09 3.69 -0.07
C ILE A 42 -3.92 2.57 -1.09
N GLY A 43 -5.02 2.07 -1.65
CA GLY A 43 -4.98 1.02 -2.68
C GLY A 43 -4.25 1.49 -3.94
N LEU A 44 -4.54 2.71 -4.41
CA LEU A 44 -3.85 3.30 -5.55
C LEU A 44 -2.35 3.48 -5.29
N LEU A 45 -1.97 4.05 -4.15
CA LEU A 45 -0.56 4.24 -3.78
C LEU A 45 0.18 2.91 -3.68
N GLY A 46 -0.45 1.88 -3.09
CA GLY A 46 0.11 0.53 -3.05
C GLY A 46 0.42 -0.04 -4.43
N ARG A 47 -0.48 0.15 -5.42
CA ARG A 47 -0.23 -0.24 -6.82
C ARG A 47 0.91 0.55 -7.44
N VAL A 48 0.93 1.87 -7.24
CA VAL A 48 2.00 2.74 -7.78
C VAL A 48 3.37 2.32 -7.25
N MET A 49 3.46 1.97 -5.96
CA MET A 49 4.72 1.53 -5.37
C MET A 49 5.21 0.17 -5.88
N ASP A 50 4.36 -0.64 -6.50
CA ASP A 50 4.72 -1.91 -7.14
C ASP A 50 4.97 -1.79 -8.66
N LEU A 51 4.87 -0.59 -9.24
CA LEU A 51 5.13 -0.42 -10.67
C LEU A 51 6.59 -0.75 -11.01
N PRO A 52 6.81 -1.48 -12.13
CA PRO A 52 8.16 -1.78 -12.58
C PRO A 52 8.87 -0.52 -13.08
N PRO A 53 10.22 -0.50 -13.08
CA PRO A 53 11.01 0.66 -13.50
C PRO A 53 10.76 1.09 -14.96
N GLU A 54 10.30 0.16 -15.80
CA GLU A 54 10.02 0.39 -17.24
C GLU A 54 8.62 0.97 -17.47
N TRP A 55 7.86 1.20 -16.40
CA TRP A 55 6.50 1.70 -16.52
C TRP A 55 6.48 3.16 -16.99
N ASN A 56 5.87 3.39 -18.16
CA ASN A 56 5.60 4.76 -18.61
C ASN A 56 4.41 5.34 -17.83
N PHE A 57 4.73 6.22 -16.87
CA PHE A 57 3.75 6.76 -15.96
C PHE A 57 2.85 7.79 -16.66
N SER A 58 1.56 7.52 -16.68
CA SER A 58 0.53 8.45 -17.13
C SER A 58 -0.77 8.19 -16.39
N LYS A 59 -1.64 9.21 -16.27
CA LYS A 59 -2.98 9.04 -15.71
C LYS A 59 -3.78 7.98 -16.47
N ALA A 60 -3.70 7.96 -17.80
CA ALA A 60 -4.34 6.95 -18.63
C ALA A 60 -3.80 5.54 -18.33
N GLY A 61 -2.50 5.41 -18.09
CA GLY A 61 -1.87 4.16 -17.66
C GLY A 61 -2.41 3.68 -16.30
N LEU A 62 -2.56 4.59 -15.33
CA LEU A 62 -3.16 4.23 -14.03
C LEU A 62 -4.59 3.73 -14.18
N ILE A 63 -5.41 4.40 -15.00
CA ILE A 63 -6.78 3.97 -15.28
C ILE A 63 -6.79 2.58 -15.93
N ALA A 64 -5.84 2.30 -16.83
CA ALA A 64 -5.77 1.01 -17.51
C ALA A 64 -5.39 -0.18 -16.60
N ILE A 65 -4.68 0.07 -15.51
CA ILE A 65 -4.28 -0.99 -14.55
C ILE A 65 -5.24 -1.16 -13.37
N CYS A 66 -6.16 -0.22 -13.17
CA CYS A 66 -7.16 -0.27 -12.12
C CYS A 66 -8.55 -0.65 -12.69
N PRO A 67 -9.39 -1.35 -11.93
CA PRO A 67 -10.79 -1.56 -12.32
C PRO A 67 -11.66 -0.33 -12.06
N ASP A 68 -11.10 0.68 -11.39
CA ASP A 68 -11.80 1.90 -11.02
C ASP A 68 -11.90 2.86 -12.22
N GLY A 69 -13.01 3.60 -12.33
CA GLY A 69 -13.19 4.62 -13.34
C GLY A 69 -12.34 5.87 -13.06
N GLU A 70 -12.22 6.73 -14.09
CA GLU A 70 -11.40 7.95 -14.03
C GLU A 70 -11.71 8.85 -12.83
N THR A 71 -12.99 9.10 -12.55
CA THR A 71 -13.42 9.94 -11.42
C THR A 71 -12.93 9.38 -10.07
N ALA A 72 -12.93 8.06 -9.90
CA ALA A 72 -12.46 7.42 -8.68
C ALA A 72 -10.93 7.53 -8.54
N ILE A 73 -10.20 7.39 -9.65
CA ILE A 73 -8.75 7.60 -9.70
C ILE A 73 -8.41 9.06 -9.38
N ASP A 74 -9.12 10.04 -9.96
CA ASP A 74 -8.93 11.47 -9.66
C ASP A 74 -9.17 11.78 -8.19
N SER A 75 -10.23 11.24 -7.62
CA SER A 75 -10.52 11.39 -6.20
C SER A 75 -9.40 10.84 -5.32
N ALA A 76 -8.89 9.66 -5.65
CA ALA A 76 -7.77 9.05 -4.93
C ALA A 76 -6.47 9.87 -5.07
N LEU A 77 -6.15 10.37 -6.28
CA LEU A 77 -5.00 11.25 -6.51
C LEU A 77 -5.12 12.57 -5.75
N ASN A 78 -6.31 13.14 -5.66
CA ASN A 78 -6.55 14.36 -4.90
C ASN A 78 -6.39 14.13 -3.39
N ASP A 79 -6.86 13.01 -2.87
CA ASP A 79 -6.67 12.62 -1.47
C ASP A 79 -5.17 12.48 -1.15
N LEU A 80 -4.38 11.84 -2.05
CA LEU A 80 -2.93 11.75 -1.92
C LEU A 80 -2.24 13.12 -1.93
N LYS A 81 -2.68 14.06 -2.77
CA LYS A 81 -2.16 15.43 -2.82
C LYS A 81 -2.47 16.19 -1.53
N GLU A 82 -3.70 16.10 -1.04
CA GLU A 82 -4.15 16.77 0.17
C GLU A 82 -3.25 16.43 1.35
N TRP A 83 -2.94 15.14 1.50
CA TRP A 83 -2.13 14.64 2.61
C TRP A 83 -0.62 14.57 2.31
N GLY A 84 -0.18 15.10 1.16
CA GLY A 84 1.24 15.23 0.83
C GLY A 84 1.94 13.92 0.41
N TYR A 85 1.18 12.89 0.05
CA TYR A 85 1.71 11.66 -0.53
C TYR A 85 1.90 11.74 -2.05
N LEU A 86 1.40 12.80 -2.68
CA LEU A 86 1.59 13.10 -4.09
C LEU A 86 1.88 14.59 -4.29
N GLU A 87 2.96 14.89 -5.00
CA GLU A 87 3.26 16.18 -5.58
C GLU A 87 3.19 16.08 -7.11
N VAL A 88 2.58 17.06 -7.76
CA VAL A 88 2.55 17.14 -9.23
C VAL A 88 3.30 18.36 -9.67
N VAL A 89 4.37 18.18 -10.41
CA VAL A 89 5.23 19.25 -10.92
C VAL A 89 5.07 19.34 -12.44
N VAL A 90 4.78 20.53 -12.93
CA VAL A 90 4.77 20.80 -14.38
C VAL A 90 6.09 21.45 -14.75
N LYS A 91 6.90 20.77 -15.55
CA LYS A 91 8.13 21.31 -16.13
C LYS A 91 7.81 22.01 -17.43
N MET A 92 8.24 23.28 -17.52
CA MET A 92 8.06 24.07 -18.73
C MET A 92 9.10 23.66 -19.80
N PRO A 93 8.92 24.07 -21.08
CA PRO A 93 9.83 23.71 -22.17
C PRO A 93 11.31 24.07 -21.93
N ASN A 94 11.56 25.16 -21.22
CA ASN A 94 12.91 25.61 -20.85
C ASN A 94 13.57 24.81 -19.72
N GLU A 95 12.75 24.05 -18.96
CA GLU A 95 13.20 23.21 -17.84
C GLU A 95 13.31 21.73 -18.24
N ASN A 96 12.90 21.41 -19.46
CA ASN A 96 12.84 20.05 -19.97
C ASN A 96 13.79 19.90 -21.16
N PRO A 97 14.75 18.93 -21.14
CA PRO A 97 15.65 18.69 -22.28
C PRO A 97 14.95 18.40 -23.61
N THR A 98 13.70 17.92 -23.57
CA THR A 98 12.90 17.66 -24.77
C THR A 98 12.23 18.91 -25.36
N GLY A 99 12.31 20.05 -24.68
CA GLY A 99 11.67 21.30 -25.11
C GLY A 99 10.13 21.24 -25.09
N ARG A 100 9.53 20.29 -24.36
CA ARG A 100 8.08 20.09 -24.25
C ARG A 100 7.62 20.28 -22.81
N ILE A 101 6.36 20.65 -22.61
CA ILE A 101 5.74 20.61 -21.29
C ILE A 101 5.67 19.17 -20.82
N GLN A 102 6.17 18.92 -19.60
CA GLN A 102 6.16 17.59 -18.98
C GLN A 102 5.52 17.68 -17.59
N THR A 103 4.56 16.81 -17.32
CA THR A 103 4.00 16.65 -15.97
C THR A 103 4.72 15.50 -15.27
N VAL A 104 5.30 15.75 -14.12
CA VAL A 104 5.99 14.78 -13.29
C VAL A 104 5.19 14.55 -12.01
N TYR A 105 4.90 13.30 -11.71
CA TYR A 105 4.23 12.87 -10.51
C TYR A 105 5.26 12.35 -9.51
N LYS A 106 5.32 12.95 -8.31
CA LYS A 106 6.21 12.49 -7.25
C LYS A 106 5.37 11.87 -6.14
N PHE A 107 5.50 10.57 -5.96
CA PHE A 107 4.81 9.82 -4.93
C PHE A 107 5.73 9.57 -3.73
N TYR A 108 5.14 9.56 -2.55
CA TYR A 108 5.83 9.38 -1.28
C TYR A 108 5.15 8.29 -0.45
N GLU A 109 5.93 7.42 0.19
CA GLU A 109 5.41 6.45 1.17
C GLU A 109 5.25 7.05 2.58
N TYR A 110 5.81 8.23 2.80
CA TYR A 110 5.71 8.99 4.04
C TYR A 110 5.36 10.45 3.74
N SER A 111 4.55 11.03 4.60
CA SER A 111 4.24 12.46 4.55
C SER A 111 4.23 13.09 5.94
N ALA A 112 5.00 14.15 6.12
CA ALA A 112 4.99 14.95 7.34
C ALA A 112 3.65 15.70 7.56
N LYS A 113 2.82 15.83 6.53
CA LYS A 113 1.47 16.39 6.64
C LYS A 113 0.48 15.45 7.31
N ASP A 114 0.75 14.15 7.24
CA ASP A 114 -0.15 13.15 7.81
C ASP A 114 0.12 12.95 9.29
N THR A 115 -0.64 13.67 10.11
CA THR A 115 -0.53 13.63 11.58
C THR A 115 -1.15 12.38 12.20
N SER A 116 -1.79 11.53 11.43
CA SER A 116 -2.37 10.28 11.90
C SER A 116 -1.35 9.15 12.08
N ILE A 117 -0.13 9.36 11.59
CA ILE A 117 0.99 8.42 11.70
C ILE A 117 2.09 8.98 12.59
N PRO A 118 2.91 8.12 13.22
CA PRO A 118 4.08 8.59 13.97
C PRO A 118 5.01 9.41 13.06
N GLN A 119 5.48 10.54 13.57
CA GLN A 119 6.42 11.41 12.88
C GLN A 119 7.83 11.03 13.29
N TYR A 120 8.60 10.48 12.34
CA TYR A 120 10.01 10.11 12.51
C TYR A 120 10.83 10.72 11.37
N ASP A 121 12.14 10.79 11.58
CA ASP A 121 13.09 11.13 10.53
C ASP A 121 13.33 9.88 9.66
N TYR A 122 12.48 9.70 8.65
CA TYR A 122 12.55 8.55 7.75
C TYR A 122 13.58 8.77 6.65
N GLU A 123 14.54 7.85 6.51
CA GLU A 123 15.36 7.78 5.30
C GLU A 123 14.51 7.41 4.09
N LEU A 124 14.60 8.22 3.03
CA LEU A 124 13.88 8.00 1.78
C LEU A 124 14.82 7.52 0.69
N GLU A 125 14.43 6.47 -0.01
CA GLU A 125 15.07 6.02 -1.24
C GLU A 125 14.25 6.51 -2.44
N THR A 126 14.92 7.13 -3.42
CA THR A 126 14.27 7.74 -4.58
C THR A 126 14.47 6.87 -5.82
N PHE A 127 13.40 6.49 -6.46
CA PHE A 127 13.38 5.76 -7.74
C PHE A 127 12.68 6.62 -8.79
N THR A 128 13.30 6.75 -9.96
CA THR A 128 12.69 7.45 -11.10
C THR A 128 12.13 6.43 -12.08
N VAL A 129 10.87 6.59 -12.41
CA VAL A 129 10.13 5.76 -13.36
C VAL A 129 9.49 6.72 -14.36
N ASP A 130 10.11 6.85 -15.51
CA ASP A 130 9.70 7.74 -16.60
C ASP A 130 9.19 9.13 -16.11
N ASN A 131 7.87 9.39 -16.15
CA ASN A 131 7.27 10.65 -15.69
C ASN A 131 6.88 10.64 -14.19
N ALA A 132 7.42 9.71 -13.41
CA ALA A 132 7.17 9.65 -11.98
C ALA A 132 8.46 9.49 -11.18
N VAL A 133 8.42 10.02 -9.95
CA VAL A 133 9.43 9.81 -8.93
C VAL A 133 8.78 9.14 -7.74
N LEU A 134 9.30 7.99 -7.34
CA LEU A 134 8.82 7.23 -6.19
C LEU A 134 9.80 7.42 -5.04
N ASN A 135 9.34 8.05 -3.96
CA ASN A 135 10.10 8.23 -2.73
C ASN A 135 9.63 7.20 -1.70
N ARG A 136 10.41 6.15 -1.52
CA ARG A 136 10.12 5.03 -0.62
C ARG A 136 10.83 5.23 0.71
N VAL A 137 10.19 4.82 1.79
CA VAL A 137 10.83 4.74 3.09
C VAL A 137 11.79 3.54 3.09
N LYS A 138 13.03 3.76 3.56
CA LYS A 138 13.97 2.65 3.82
C LYS A 138 13.38 1.74 4.91
N LYS A 139 13.26 0.45 4.62
CA LYS A 139 12.43 -0.46 5.40
C LYS A 139 13.27 -1.38 6.27
N ASP A 140 13.65 -0.88 7.43
CA ASP A 140 14.26 -1.68 8.49
C ASP A 140 13.19 -2.31 9.41
N SER A 141 12.02 -1.63 9.52
CA SER A 141 10.87 -2.06 10.32
C SER A 141 9.60 -1.35 9.84
N ASN A 142 8.46 -1.69 10.42
CA ASN A 142 7.18 -1.01 10.18
C ASN A 142 6.71 -1.05 8.70
N PHE A 143 6.78 -2.24 8.09
CA PHE A 143 6.34 -2.49 6.73
C PHE A 143 5.36 -3.67 6.66
N THR A 144 4.65 -3.75 5.54
CA THR A 144 3.78 -4.88 5.20
C THR A 144 4.23 -5.48 3.87
N MET A 145 4.47 -6.79 3.87
CA MET A 145 4.74 -7.54 2.64
C MET A 145 3.44 -7.90 1.95
N VAL A 146 3.34 -7.60 0.67
CA VAL A 146 2.14 -7.82 -0.13
C VAL A 146 2.51 -8.52 -1.44
N SER A 147 1.76 -9.55 -1.81
CA SER A 147 1.95 -10.22 -3.10
C SER A 147 1.77 -9.21 -4.25
N THR A 148 2.74 -9.16 -5.17
CA THR A 148 2.65 -8.40 -6.41
C THR A 148 1.43 -8.80 -7.23
N ALA A 149 1.05 -10.11 -7.20
CA ALA A 149 -0.16 -10.59 -7.86
C ALA A 149 -1.43 -9.92 -7.32
N LEU A 150 -1.51 -9.68 -6.00
CA LEU A 150 -2.63 -8.95 -5.39
C LEU A 150 -2.65 -7.48 -5.83
N LEU A 151 -1.50 -6.80 -5.78
CA LEU A 151 -1.39 -5.38 -6.17
C LEU A 151 -1.72 -5.16 -7.65
N ARG A 152 -1.37 -6.11 -8.51
CA ARG A 152 -1.62 -6.06 -9.97
C ARG A 152 -2.96 -6.66 -10.40
N ASN A 153 -3.74 -7.19 -9.45
CA ASN A 153 -5.03 -7.77 -9.77
C ASN A 153 -6.02 -6.68 -10.20
N LYS A 154 -6.40 -6.71 -11.48
CA LYS A 154 -7.33 -5.74 -12.09
C LYS A 154 -8.81 -5.98 -11.74
N THR A 155 -9.13 -7.02 -11.00
CA THR A 155 -10.52 -7.27 -10.57
C THR A 155 -10.84 -6.64 -9.22
N ILE A 156 -9.83 -6.21 -8.46
CA ILE A 156 -9.99 -5.64 -7.12
C ILE A 156 -10.00 -4.12 -7.21
N PRO A 157 -11.11 -3.41 -6.92
CA PRO A 157 -11.13 -1.96 -6.82
C PRO A 157 -10.16 -1.42 -5.77
N ASN A 158 -9.58 -0.25 -6.01
CA ASN A 158 -8.62 0.37 -5.09
C ASN A 158 -9.17 0.52 -3.67
N LYS A 159 -10.46 0.79 -3.52
CA LYS A 159 -11.12 0.85 -2.21
C LYS A 159 -11.03 -0.48 -1.43
N LEU A 160 -11.24 -1.59 -2.11
CA LEU A 160 -11.15 -2.92 -1.48
C LEU A 160 -9.71 -3.29 -1.23
N LEU A 161 -8.82 -3.01 -2.18
CA LEU A 161 -7.38 -3.23 -2.03
C LEU A 161 -6.85 -2.44 -0.83
N GLY A 162 -7.15 -1.15 -0.71
CA GLY A 162 -6.70 -0.31 0.41
C GLY A 162 -7.18 -0.81 1.77
N LEU A 163 -8.43 -1.25 1.88
CA LEU A 163 -8.93 -1.89 3.10
C LEU A 163 -8.16 -3.17 3.40
N LEU A 164 -7.92 -4.01 2.41
CA LEU A 164 -7.17 -5.26 2.56
C LEU A 164 -5.73 -5.00 3.00
N LEU A 165 -5.06 -3.98 2.44
CA LEU A 165 -3.71 -3.56 2.86
C LEU A 165 -3.70 -3.10 4.32
N LYS A 166 -4.66 -2.26 4.74
CA LYS A 166 -4.80 -1.85 6.15
C LYS A 166 -4.90 -3.05 7.07
N VAL A 167 -5.80 -3.97 6.76
CA VAL A 167 -6.02 -5.13 7.60
C VAL A 167 -4.77 -6.01 7.67
N ARG A 168 -4.05 -6.24 6.57
CA ARG A 168 -2.78 -6.98 6.55
C ARG A 168 -1.64 -6.31 7.32
N SER A 169 -1.71 -5.01 7.51
CA SER A 169 -0.72 -4.25 8.27
C SER A 169 -0.95 -4.30 9.78
N LEU A 170 -2.09 -4.83 10.23
CA LEU A 170 -2.41 -4.90 11.65
C LEU A 170 -1.55 -5.98 12.33
N PRO A 171 -1.20 -5.81 13.60
CA PRO A 171 -0.46 -6.82 14.34
C PRO A 171 -1.33 -8.06 14.61
N ASP A 172 -0.69 -9.22 14.79
CA ASP A 172 -1.36 -10.53 14.95
C ASP A 172 -2.31 -10.59 16.16
N TYR A 173 -2.07 -9.76 17.17
CA TYR A 173 -2.94 -9.65 18.36
C TYR A 173 -4.18 -8.76 18.14
N TRP A 174 -4.36 -8.21 16.94
CA TRP A 174 -5.53 -7.38 16.65
C TRP A 174 -6.81 -8.20 16.60
N HIS A 175 -7.73 -7.89 17.50
CA HIS A 175 -9.06 -8.49 17.49
C HIS A 175 -9.96 -7.80 16.47
N PHE A 176 -10.36 -8.54 15.45
CA PHE A 176 -11.20 -8.05 14.38
C PHE A 176 -12.60 -7.70 14.86
N SER A 177 -12.97 -6.45 14.79
CA SER A 177 -14.33 -5.98 14.98
C SER A 177 -14.68 -4.90 13.96
N MET A 178 -15.96 -4.79 13.60
CA MET A 178 -16.42 -3.73 12.68
C MET A 178 -16.22 -2.32 13.26
N SER A 179 -16.28 -2.15 14.56
CA SER A 179 -15.97 -0.89 15.26
C SER A 179 -14.48 -0.56 15.17
N GLY A 180 -13.61 -1.55 15.38
CA GLY A 180 -12.17 -1.40 15.24
C GLY A 180 -11.77 -1.03 13.82
N LEU A 181 -12.30 -1.75 12.81
CA LEU A 181 -12.05 -1.39 11.40
C LEU A 181 -12.51 0.03 11.07
N LYS A 182 -13.68 0.42 11.56
CA LYS A 182 -14.18 1.79 11.36
C LYS A 182 -13.23 2.82 11.99
N ALA A 183 -12.65 2.54 13.14
CA ALA A 183 -11.75 3.46 13.84
C ALA A 183 -10.45 3.73 13.07
N ILE A 184 -9.98 2.76 12.28
CA ILE A 184 -8.75 2.89 11.48
C ILE A 184 -8.99 3.34 10.02
N CYS A 185 -10.25 3.49 9.60
CA CYS A 185 -10.61 3.92 8.25
C CYS A 185 -11.17 5.34 8.25
N LYS A 186 -10.83 6.14 7.22
CA LYS A 186 -11.43 7.44 6.94
C LYS A 186 -12.93 7.30 6.60
N GLU A 187 -13.30 6.20 5.93
CA GLU A 187 -14.64 5.94 5.46
C GLU A 187 -15.65 5.71 6.59
N GLY A 188 -16.91 6.04 6.32
CA GLY A 188 -18.01 5.80 7.24
C GLY A 188 -18.34 4.30 7.40
N ARG A 189 -19.05 3.95 8.50
CA ARG A 189 -19.39 2.58 8.89
C ARG A 189 -20.01 1.75 7.76
N THR A 190 -21.00 2.31 7.04
CA THR A 190 -21.67 1.61 5.94
C THR A 190 -20.71 1.29 4.79
N ALA A 191 -19.80 2.22 4.47
CA ALA A 191 -18.83 2.03 3.39
C ALA A 191 -17.81 0.95 3.73
N VAL A 192 -17.34 0.90 4.98
CA VAL A 192 -16.43 -0.15 5.48
C VAL A 192 -17.15 -1.49 5.51
N HIS A 193 -18.39 -1.55 6.02
CA HIS A 193 -19.18 -2.78 6.05
C HIS A 193 -19.39 -3.37 4.65
N ASN A 194 -19.78 -2.54 3.67
CA ASN A 194 -19.96 -2.98 2.29
C ASN A 194 -18.63 -3.45 1.67
N ALA A 195 -17.50 -2.81 1.98
CA ALA A 195 -16.20 -3.23 1.51
C ALA A 195 -15.79 -4.60 2.10
N VAL A 196 -16.02 -4.82 3.40
CA VAL A 196 -15.79 -6.13 4.06
C VAL A 196 -16.62 -7.22 3.42
N ASN A 197 -17.93 -7.01 3.20
CA ASN A 197 -18.79 -8.00 2.56
C ASN A 197 -18.29 -8.35 1.15
N LYS A 198 -17.91 -7.35 0.35
CA LYS A 198 -17.34 -7.59 -0.99
C LYS A 198 -16.02 -8.37 -0.94
N LEU A 199 -15.15 -8.12 0.05
CA LEU A 199 -13.92 -8.90 0.22
C LEU A 199 -14.23 -10.35 0.62
N ILE A 200 -15.29 -10.59 1.38
CA ILE A 200 -15.78 -11.93 1.69
C ILE A 200 -16.32 -12.61 0.42
N ASP A 201 -17.15 -11.93 -0.36
CA ASP A 201 -17.72 -12.45 -1.62
C ASP A 201 -16.61 -12.79 -2.65
N MET A 202 -15.51 -12.03 -2.63
CA MET A 202 -14.34 -12.26 -3.48
C MET A 202 -13.36 -13.32 -2.90
N GLY A 203 -13.61 -13.85 -1.71
CA GLY A 203 -12.78 -14.86 -1.07
C GLY A 203 -11.50 -14.35 -0.40
N TYR A 204 -11.34 -13.03 -0.23
CA TYR A 204 -10.18 -12.45 0.48
C TYR A 204 -10.32 -12.40 2.00
N LEU A 205 -11.53 -12.50 2.50
CA LEU A 205 -11.84 -12.58 3.92
C LEU A 205 -12.81 -13.73 4.17
N VAL A 206 -12.66 -14.41 5.30
CA VAL A 206 -13.64 -15.37 5.82
C VAL A 206 -14.23 -14.81 7.10
N ARG A 207 -15.54 -14.92 7.22
CA ARG A 207 -16.27 -14.56 8.44
C ARG A 207 -16.67 -15.83 9.15
N THR A 208 -16.08 -16.08 10.32
CA THR A 208 -16.41 -17.21 11.18
C THR A 208 -17.24 -16.70 12.37
N GLN A 209 -18.36 -17.35 12.65
CA GLN A 209 -19.11 -17.12 13.89
C GLN A 209 -18.61 -18.08 14.95
N LEU A 210 -18.05 -17.55 16.02
CA LEU A 210 -17.78 -18.33 17.21
C LEU A 210 -19.00 -18.25 18.12
N LEU A 211 -19.64 -19.40 18.35
CA LEU A 211 -20.71 -19.54 19.34
C LEU A 211 -20.04 -19.81 20.69
N SER A 212 -20.04 -18.82 21.58
CA SER A 212 -19.82 -19.08 23.00
C SER A 212 -21.17 -19.27 23.70
N ASN A 213 -21.19 -20.00 24.80
CA ASN A 213 -22.42 -20.28 25.53
C ASN A 213 -23.16 -19.02 26.03
N GLU A 214 -22.57 -17.85 25.93
CA GLU A 214 -23.11 -16.59 26.44
C GLU A 214 -23.17 -15.45 25.39
N SER A 215 -22.44 -15.56 24.27
CA SER A 215 -22.46 -14.51 23.22
C SER A 215 -21.99 -15.01 21.86
N VAL A 216 -22.53 -14.42 20.79
CA VAL A 216 -22.10 -14.67 19.41
C VAL A 216 -21.02 -13.64 19.06
N HIS A 217 -19.80 -14.11 18.86
CA HIS A 217 -18.71 -13.28 18.36
C HIS A 217 -18.43 -13.58 16.89
N ASN A 218 -18.33 -12.52 16.08
CA ASN A 218 -17.89 -12.65 14.69
C ASN A 218 -16.37 -12.48 14.64
N CYS A 219 -15.65 -13.51 14.23
CA CYS A 219 -14.24 -13.46 13.89
C CYS A 219 -14.06 -13.38 12.40
N PHE A 220 -13.06 -12.61 11.95
CA PHE A 220 -12.68 -12.54 10.54
C PHE A 220 -11.28 -13.11 10.41
N GLU A 221 -11.11 -14.03 9.47
CA GLU A 221 -9.82 -14.59 9.13
C GLU A 221 -9.44 -14.20 7.70
N TYR A 222 -8.15 -14.03 7.47
CA TYR A 222 -7.61 -13.86 6.14
C TYR A 222 -7.49 -15.18 5.44
N VAL A 223 -7.97 -15.22 4.21
CA VAL A 223 -7.60 -16.28 3.28
C VAL A 223 -6.45 -15.76 2.42
N TYR A 224 -5.28 -16.37 2.58
CA TYR A 224 -4.18 -16.17 1.65
C TYR A 224 -4.52 -16.89 0.35
N SER A 225 -4.69 -16.17 -0.72
CA SER A 225 -4.67 -16.71 -2.08
C SER A 225 -3.37 -16.31 -2.76
#